data_932a4a8b5d4bc29749583598f001acac
#
_entry.id   932a4a8b5d4bc29749583598f001acac
#
_cell.length_a   1.000
_cell.length_b   1.000
_cell.length_c   1.000
_cell.angle_alpha   90.00
_cell.angle_beta   90.00
_cell.angle_gamma   90.00
#
_symmetry.space_group_name_H-M   'P 1'
#
loop_
_entity.id
_entity.type
_entity.pdbx_description
1 polymer ?
#
loop_
_entity_poly.entity_id
_entity_poly.type
_entity_poly.pdbx_seq_one_letter_code
_entity_poly.pdbx_strand_id
1 'polypeptide(L)'
;MRKDYSNICKHISGNLGDLRRDIPEAMRAFSALAQAATKSGALDTRTKELIALALGVAARCDGCIGFHVEALVKLGVDRRAVARSEEHTSEL
;
A
#
# COMPACT_ATOMS: atom_id res chain seq x y z
N MET A 1 17.09 0.64 -14.73
CA MET A 1 16.73 -0.68 -14.17
C MET A 1 15.31 -0.65 -13.67
N ARG A 2 14.52 -1.62 -14.06
CA ARG A 2 13.15 -1.77 -13.58
C ARG A 2 13.11 -2.45 -12.22
N LYS A 3 12.28 -1.95 -11.32
CA LYS A 3 12.00 -2.62 -10.05
C LYS A 3 10.88 -3.63 -10.24
N ASP A 4 11.05 -4.80 -9.63
CA ASP A 4 10.01 -5.82 -9.59
C ASP A 4 9.24 -5.69 -8.28
N TYR A 5 8.16 -4.89 -8.30
CA TYR A 5 7.37 -4.63 -7.10
C TYR A 5 6.69 -5.88 -6.56
N SER A 6 6.31 -6.82 -7.42
CA SER A 6 5.75 -8.09 -6.98
C SER A 6 6.75 -8.87 -6.11
N ASN A 7 8.01 -8.93 -6.53
CA ASN A 7 9.09 -9.57 -5.76
C ASN A 7 9.38 -8.82 -4.46
N ILE A 8 9.39 -7.50 -4.51
CA ILE A 8 9.58 -6.66 -3.32
C ILE A 8 8.50 -6.96 -2.29
N CYS A 9 7.23 -7.01 -2.70
CA CYS A 9 6.12 -7.33 -1.83
C CYS A 9 6.24 -8.73 -1.22
N LYS A 10 6.62 -9.72 -2.01
CA LYS A 10 6.84 -11.10 -1.52
C LYS A 10 7.92 -11.14 -0.46
N HIS A 11 9.02 -10.45 -0.69
CA HIS A 11 10.14 -10.40 0.24
C HIS A 11 9.74 -9.75 1.57
N ILE A 12 9.05 -8.62 1.50
CA ILE A 12 8.56 -7.92 2.69
C ILE A 12 7.55 -8.80 3.44
N SER A 13 6.62 -9.44 2.73
CA SER A 13 5.62 -10.32 3.34
C SER A 13 6.27 -11.47 4.09
N GLY A 14 7.33 -12.05 3.55
CA GLY A 14 8.11 -13.09 4.23
C GLY A 14 8.70 -12.59 5.53
N ASN A 15 9.32 -11.41 5.51
CA ASN A 15 9.91 -10.80 6.71
C ASN A 15 8.85 -10.45 7.75
N LEU A 16 7.68 -9.96 7.30
CA LEU A 16 6.55 -9.68 8.20
C LEU A 16 6.02 -10.95 8.85
N GLY A 17 6.04 -12.08 8.13
CA GLY A 17 5.68 -13.39 8.69
C GLY A 17 6.59 -13.76 9.85
N ASP A 18 7.89 -13.54 9.72
CA ASP A 18 8.85 -13.78 10.79
C ASP A 18 8.56 -12.89 12.01
N LEU A 19 8.31 -11.61 11.77
CA LEU A 19 7.95 -10.66 12.82
C LEU A 19 6.67 -11.09 13.56
N ARG A 20 5.67 -11.58 12.84
CA ARG A 20 4.41 -12.06 13.45
C ARG A 20 4.65 -13.23 14.40
N ARG A 21 5.62 -14.06 14.10
CA ARG A 21 6.01 -15.17 15.01
C ARG A 21 6.77 -14.66 16.22
N ASP A 22 7.62 -13.63 16.02
CA ASP A 22 8.48 -13.11 17.08
C ASP A 22 7.75 -12.17 18.05
N ILE A 23 6.87 -11.31 17.52
CA ILE A 23 6.12 -10.30 18.30
C ILE A 23 4.65 -10.30 17.91
N PRO A 24 3.92 -11.41 18.17
CA PRO A 24 2.56 -11.59 17.65
C PRO A 24 1.55 -10.53 18.13
N GLU A 25 1.66 -10.11 19.38
CA GLU A 25 0.72 -9.12 19.93
C GLU A 25 0.85 -7.77 19.25
N ALA A 26 2.08 -7.28 19.12
CA ALA A 26 2.35 -6.01 18.44
C ALA A 26 1.91 -6.05 16.98
N MET A 27 2.19 -7.15 16.28
CA MET A 27 1.83 -7.30 14.88
C MET A 27 0.33 -7.41 14.67
N ARG A 28 -0.41 -8.05 15.59
CA ARG A 28 -1.88 -8.06 15.53
C ARG A 28 -2.46 -6.65 15.69
N ALA A 29 -1.92 -5.88 16.63
CA ALA A 29 -2.36 -4.50 16.85
C ALA A 29 -2.07 -3.62 15.63
N PHE A 30 -0.90 -3.77 15.02
CA PHE A 30 -0.53 -3.07 13.79
C PHE A 30 -1.47 -3.41 12.63
N SER A 31 -1.75 -4.70 12.43
CA SER A 31 -2.65 -5.16 11.38
C SER A 31 -4.09 -4.65 11.59
N ALA A 32 -4.55 -4.66 12.84
CA ALA A 32 -5.88 -4.12 13.19
C ALA A 32 -5.97 -2.62 12.90
N LEU A 33 -4.92 -1.87 13.22
CA LEU A 33 -4.84 -0.45 12.92
C LEU A 33 -4.91 -0.21 11.39
N ALA A 34 -4.13 -0.95 10.63
CA ALA A 34 -4.10 -0.82 9.17
C ALA A 34 -5.47 -1.12 8.55
N GLN A 35 -6.13 -2.18 9.01
CA GLN A 35 -7.47 -2.54 8.54
C GLN A 35 -8.51 -1.47 8.88
N ALA A 36 -8.47 -0.95 10.09
CA ALA A 36 -9.37 0.12 10.53
C ALA A 36 -9.15 1.41 9.72
N ALA A 37 -7.89 1.75 9.48
CA ALA A 37 -7.52 2.97 8.76
C ALA A 37 -7.99 2.95 7.30
N THR A 38 -7.98 1.78 6.65
CA THR A 38 -8.37 1.64 5.23
C THR A 38 -9.85 1.30 5.04
N LYS A 39 -10.58 1.08 6.13
CA LYS A 39 -12.01 0.79 6.07
C LYS A 39 -12.78 2.00 5.54
N SER A 40 -13.82 1.74 4.74
CA SER A 40 -14.68 2.81 4.21
C SER A 40 -15.35 3.60 5.33
N GLY A 41 -15.31 4.91 5.20
CA GLY A 41 -15.94 5.86 6.10
C GLY A 41 -16.33 7.11 5.33
N ALA A 42 -16.01 8.28 5.84
CA ALA A 42 -16.22 9.55 5.10
C ALA A 42 -15.51 9.51 3.74
N LEU A 43 -14.35 8.86 3.68
CA LEU A 43 -13.70 8.50 2.43
C LEU A 43 -13.82 6.98 2.25
N ASP A 44 -14.06 6.53 1.03
CA ASP A 44 -14.11 5.10 0.75
C ASP A 44 -12.69 4.48 0.70
N THR A 45 -12.63 3.16 0.76
CA THR A 45 -11.35 2.43 0.73
C THR A 45 -10.55 2.73 -0.52
N ARG A 46 -11.21 2.82 -1.67
CA ARG A 46 -10.57 3.14 -2.94
C ARG A 46 -9.83 4.49 -2.88
N THR A 47 -10.51 5.52 -2.38
CA THR A 47 -9.92 6.85 -2.22
C THR A 47 -8.74 6.82 -1.26
N LYS A 48 -8.88 6.12 -0.14
CA LYS A 48 -7.80 5.97 0.85
C LYS A 48 -6.58 5.28 0.25
N GLU A 49 -6.79 4.24 -0.56
CA GLU A 49 -5.68 3.53 -1.20
C GLU A 49 -4.98 4.38 -2.26
N LEU A 50 -5.72 5.22 -3.00
CA LEU A 50 -5.11 6.17 -3.94
C LEU A 50 -4.27 7.22 -3.21
N ILE A 51 -4.75 7.73 -2.09
CA ILE A 51 -3.99 8.67 -1.24
C ILE A 51 -2.73 7.99 -0.71
N ALA A 52 -2.85 6.77 -0.22
CA ALA A 52 -1.72 6.02 0.32
C ALA A 52 -0.67 5.75 -0.76
N LEU A 53 -1.09 5.42 -1.97
CA LEU A 53 -0.19 5.26 -3.10
C LEU A 53 0.56 6.57 -3.41
N ALA A 54 -0.15 7.69 -3.45
CA ALA A 54 0.46 8.99 -3.68
C ALA A 54 1.53 9.32 -2.63
N LEU A 55 1.23 9.05 -1.36
CA LEU A 55 2.19 9.23 -0.28
C LEU A 55 3.39 8.29 -0.42
N GLY A 56 3.15 7.05 -0.81
CA GLY A 56 4.21 6.07 -1.06
C GLY A 56 5.16 6.50 -2.17
N VAL A 57 4.62 7.03 -3.26
CA VAL A 57 5.42 7.55 -4.37
C VAL A 57 6.24 8.76 -3.91
N ALA A 58 5.61 9.71 -3.23
CA ALA A 58 6.29 10.91 -2.72
C ALA A 58 7.40 10.56 -1.73
N ALA A 59 7.17 9.56 -0.88
CA ALA A 59 8.15 9.07 0.11
C ALA A 59 9.19 8.13 -0.50
N ARG A 60 9.05 7.76 -1.76
CA ARG A 60 9.92 6.78 -2.45
C ARG A 60 9.99 5.45 -1.72
N CYS A 61 8.83 5.00 -1.21
CA CYS A 61 8.70 3.76 -0.45
C CYS A 61 8.28 2.63 -1.38
N ASP A 62 9.22 1.78 -1.79
CA ASP A 62 8.95 0.68 -2.73
C ASP A 62 7.87 -0.28 -2.22
N GLY A 63 7.94 -0.65 -0.94
CA GLY A 63 6.93 -1.53 -0.33
C GLY A 63 5.55 -0.88 -0.33
N CYS A 64 5.47 0.40 0.01
CA CYS A 64 4.21 1.15 -0.01
C CYS A 64 3.61 1.18 -1.41
N ILE A 65 4.42 1.49 -2.41
CA ILE A 65 3.98 1.50 -3.81
C ILE A 65 3.42 0.12 -4.19
N GLY A 66 4.18 -0.94 -3.94
CA GLY A 66 3.78 -2.29 -4.30
C GLY A 66 2.49 -2.73 -3.63
N PHE A 67 2.39 -2.58 -2.31
CA PHE A 67 1.22 -3.04 -1.55
C PHE A 67 -0.04 -2.24 -1.87
N HIS A 68 0.06 -0.92 -2.04
CA HIS A 68 -1.11 -0.11 -2.37
C HIS A 68 -1.58 -0.32 -3.81
N VAL A 69 -0.65 -0.56 -4.75
CA VAL A 69 -1.04 -0.96 -6.11
C VAL A 69 -1.75 -2.31 -6.10
N GLU A 70 -1.25 -3.30 -5.35
CA GLU A 70 -1.94 -4.59 -5.21
C GLU A 70 -3.36 -4.43 -4.66
N ALA A 71 -3.53 -3.58 -3.64
CA ALA A 71 -4.84 -3.29 -3.07
C ALA A 71 -5.79 -2.66 -4.10
N LEU A 72 -5.29 -1.70 -4.87
CA LEU A 72 -6.08 -1.05 -5.92
C LEU A 72 -6.49 -2.01 -7.03
N VAL A 73 -5.60 -2.91 -7.43
CA VAL A 73 -5.90 -3.96 -8.41
C VAL A 73 -7.03 -4.86 -7.89
N LYS A 74 -6.96 -5.29 -6.62
CA LYS A 74 -8.00 -6.12 -6.00
C LYS A 74 -9.35 -5.40 -5.93
N LEU A 75 -9.34 -4.07 -5.77
CA LEU A 75 -10.55 -3.25 -5.77
C LEU A 75 -11.10 -2.99 -7.17
N GLY A 76 -10.41 -3.45 -8.21
CA GLY A 76 -10.82 -3.24 -9.59
C GLY A 76 -10.65 -1.81 -10.08
N VAL A 77 -9.74 -1.05 -9.47
CA VAL A 77 -9.48 0.33 -9.86
C VAL A 77 -8.72 0.34 -11.19
N ASP A 78 -9.24 1.14 -12.10
CA ASP A 78 -8.72 1.22 -13.45
C ASP A 78 -7.36 1.94 -13.48
N ARG A 79 -6.53 1.56 -14.43
CA ARG A 79 -5.19 2.11 -14.63
C ARG A 79 -5.20 3.63 -14.77
N ARG A 80 -6.22 4.19 -15.41
CA ARG A 80 -6.34 5.64 -15.62
C ARG A 80 -6.53 6.38 -14.30
N ALA A 81 -7.35 5.83 -13.40
CA ALA A 81 -7.55 6.42 -12.07
C ALA A 81 -6.26 6.43 -11.28
N VAL A 82 -5.49 5.34 -11.33
CA VAL A 82 -4.18 5.26 -10.67
C VAL A 82 -3.21 6.30 -11.25
N ALA A 83 -3.15 6.39 -12.57
CA ALA A 83 -2.29 7.38 -13.24
C ALA A 83 -2.66 8.80 -12.86
N ARG A 84 -3.97 9.11 -12.83
CA ARG A 84 -4.48 10.43 -12.47
C ARG A 84 -4.17 10.81 -11.03
N SER A 85 -4.21 9.85 -10.12
CA SER A 85 -3.88 10.11 -8.71
C SER A 85 -2.43 10.56 -8.52
N GLU A 86 -1.57 10.27 -9.50
CA GLU A 86 -0.13 10.59 -9.43
C GLU A 86 0.27 11.82 -10.26
N GLU A 87 -0.68 12.59 -10.74
CA GLU A 87 -0.40 13.81 -11.51
C GLU A 87 0.38 14.85 -10.69
N HIS A 88 0.23 14.85 -9.38
CA HIS A 88 1.00 15.69 -8.48
C HIS A 88 2.50 15.41 -8.52
N THR A 89 2.92 14.29 -9.10
CA THR A 89 4.35 13.92 -9.15
C THR A 89 5.19 14.91 -9.96
N SER A 90 4.57 15.79 -10.72
CA SER A 90 5.28 16.90 -11.36
C SER A 90 6.03 17.78 -10.36
N GLU A 91 5.64 17.72 -9.09
CA GLU A 91 6.32 18.43 -8.00
C GLU A 91 7.63 17.77 -7.59
N LEU A 92 7.85 16.55 -8.01
CA LEU A 92 9.04 15.80 -7.64
C LEU A 92 10.24 16.14 -8.55
#